data_798cb10601ba54b597b4f2e455073d52
#
_entry.id   798cb10601ba54b597b4f2e455073d52
#
_cell.length_a   1.000
_cell.length_b   1.000
_cell.length_c   1.000
_cell.angle_alpha   90.00
_cell.angle_beta   90.00
_cell.angle_gamma   90.00
#
_symmetry.space_group_name_H-M   'P 1'
#
loop_
_entity.id
_entity.type
_entity.pdbx_description
1 polymer ?
#
loop_
_entity_poly.entity_id
_entity_poly.type
_entity_poly.pdbx_seq_one_letter_code
_entity_poly.pdbx_strand_id
1 'polypeptide(L)'
;MRGAHLDANHAFFNGTCVFPAVIGQEDEACDVEIVAPEAPYGKGWRVATSMRRGTAPEYGFGGYTALDYAELIDHPVEIGLLSIGEFEVHGIPHAIAIRGKTRVDMARLCRDLQTVCEHHMTFLGAPYDLDRYLFLLNAPGGGYGGLEHRWSSSLICGRDNLPARGDEGVSDEYRTFLGLVSHEYFHLWNVKRMKPAAFTPYDLSQEVHTGLLWVFEGITSYYDDLALIRSGLITIESYLELLGQTVTRVIRGGGRRK
;
A
#
# COMPACT_ATOMS: atom_id res chain seq x y z
N MET A 1 -7.34 7.57 1.56
CA MET A 1 -6.84 6.22 1.78
C MET A 1 -7.70 5.33 2.67
N ARG A 2 -8.35 5.82 3.70
CA ARG A 2 -9.18 5.02 4.62
C ARG A 2 -10.69 5.19 4.39
N GLY A 3 -11.09 5.91 3.37
CA GLY A 3 -12.47 6.24 3.08
C GLY A 3 -12.80 6.06 1.61
N ALA A 4 -13.78 6.83 1.15
CA ALA A 4 -14.13 6.95 -0.26
C ALA A 4 -14.09 8.41 -0.68
N HIS A 5 -13.68 8.67 -1.92
CA HIS A 5 -13.62 9.99 -2.53
C HIS A 5 -14.03 9.92 -3.99
N LEU A 6 -14.78 10.91 -4.44
CA LEU A 6 -15.10 11.08 -5.85
C LEU A 6 -15.19 12.58 -6.16
N ASP A 7 -14.47 13.02 -7.18
CA ASP A 7 -14.57 14.35 -7.75
C ASP A 7 -14.42 14.33 -9.29
N ALA A 8 -14.35 15.47 -9.93
CA ALA A 8 -14.19 15.59 -11.38
C ALA A 8 -12.80 15.14 -11.89
N ASN A 9 -11.86 14.83 -11.01
CA ASN A 9 -10.47 14.52 -11.36
C ASN A 9 -10.09 13.06 -11.07
N HIS A 10 -10.72 12.42 -10.07
CA HIS A 10 -10.43 11.04 -9.71
C HIS A 10 -11.49 10.47 -8.77
N ALA A 11 -11.47 9.15 -8.61
CA ALA A 11 -12.16 8.45 -7.54
C ALA A 11 -11.16 7.53 -6.81
N PHE A 12 -11.37 7.39 -5.51
CA PHE A 12 -10.71 6.40 -4.68
C PHE A 12 -11.73 5.80 -3.72
N PHE A 13 -11.67 4.51 -3.49
CA PHE A 13 -12.40 3.92 -2.38
C PHE A 13 -11.65 2.72 -1.77
N ASN A 14 -11.79 2.61 -0.46
CA ASN A 14 -11.53 1.38 0.26
C ASN A 14 -12.81 0.55 0.27
N GLY A 15 -12.73 -0.73 -0.06
CA GLY A 15 -13.89 -1.61 -0.18
C GLY A 15 -14.81 -1.61 1.04
N THR A 16 -14.23 -1.53 2.24
CA THR A 16 -14.98 -1.42 3.51
C THR A 16 -15.91 -0.20 3.61
N CYS A 17 -15.70 0.83 2.79
CA CYS A 17 -16.50 2.07 2.81
C CYS A 17 -17.61 2.10 1.74
N VAL A 18 -17.62 1.12 0.82
CA VAL A 18 -18.49 1.17 -0.36
C VAL A 18 -19.33 -0.09 -0.50
N PHE A 19 -18.77 -1.27 -0.24
CA PHE A 19 -19.47 -2.53 -0.44
C PHE A 19 -20.25 -2.96 0.81
N PRO A 20 -21.60 -3.06 0.73
CA PRO A 20 -22.39 -3.64 1.81
C PRO A 20 -22.22 -5.17 1.83
N ALA A 21 -22.18 -5.76 3.02
CA ALA A 21 -22.27 -7.21 3.18
C ALA A 21 -23.72 -7.66 2.92
N VAL A 22 -23.87 -8.78 2.20
CA VAL A 22 -25.16 -9.47 2.09
C VAL A 22 -25.17 -10.57 3.15
N ILE A 23 -26.01 -10.37 4.18
CA ILE A 23 -26.08 -11.28 5.34
C ILE A 23 -26.41 -12.71 4.89
N GLY A 24 -25.53 -13.65 5.25
CA GLY A 24 -25.63 -15.07 4.90
C GLY A 24 -25.12 -15.43 3.50
N GLN A 25 -24.43 -14.49 2.83
CA GLN A 25 -23.75 -14.71 1.54
C GLN A 25 -22.31 -14.18 1.57
N GLU A 26 -21.72 -14.02 2.75
CA GLU A 26 -20.38 -13.45 2.92
C GLU A 26 -19.29 -14.33 2.30
N ASP A 27 -19.53 -15.63 2.22
CA ASP A 27 -18.62 -16.63 1.63
C ASP A 27 -18.84 -16.86 0.12
N GLU A 28 -19.79 -16.14 -0.49
CA GLU A 28 -20.08 -16.26 -1.93
C GLU A 28 -19.16 -15.35 -2.76
N ALA A 29 -18.84 -15.81 -3.99
CA ALA A 29 -18.06 -15.02 -4.93
C ALA A 29 -18.78 -13.72 -5.32
N CYS A 30 -17.98 -12.65 -5.43
CA CYS A 30 -18.47 -11.32 -5.73
C CYS A 30 -18.01 -10.87 -7.12
N ASP A 31 -18.95 -10.37 -7.92
CA ASP A 31 -18.67 -9.68 -9.19
C ASP A 31 -18.87 -8.18 -9.02
N VAL A 32 -17.91 -7.39 -9.48
CA VAL A 32 -17.92 -5.93 -9.42
C VAL A 32 -17.72 -5.37 -10.81
N GLU A 33 -18.63 -4.51 -11.26
CA GLU A 33 -18.46 -3.75 -12.49
C GLU A 33 -18.08 -2.30 -12.15
N ILE A 34 -16.90 -1.87 -12.60
CA ILE A 34 -16.47 -0.49 -12.50
C ILE A 34 -16.75 0.20 -13.84
N VAL A 35 -17.76 1.07 -13.84
CA VAL A 35 -18.24 1.73 -15.05
C VAL A 35 -17.50 3.06 -15.25
N ALA A 36 -17.10 3.33 -16.50
CA ALA A 36 -16.48 4.60 -16.84
C ALA A 36 -17.48 5.77 -16.64
N PRO A 37 -17.02 6.91 -16.11
CA PRO A 37 -17.88 8.06 -15.98
C PRO A 37 -18.31 8.61 -17.37
N GLU A 38 -19.50 9.18 -17.43
CA GLU A 38 -20.02 9.82 -18.64
C GLU A 38 -19.23 11.08 -19.01
N ALA A 39 -19.18 11.39 -20.32
CA ALA A 39 -18.60 12.64 -20.82
C ALA A 39 -19.24 13.87 -20.14
N PRO A 40 -18.47 14.92 -19.83
CA PRO A 40 -17.07 15.16 -20.26
C PRO A 40 -16.01 14.58 -19.30
N TYR A 41 -16.38 13.80 -18.32
CA TYR A 41 -15.46 13.27 -17.28
C TYR A 41 -14.75 11.99 -17.75
N GLY A 42 -13.73 11.59 -17.00
CA GLY A 42 -13.07 10.29 -17.16
C GLY A 42 -12.18 10.13 -18.39
N LYS A 43 -11.97 11.18 -19.21
CA LYS A 43 -11.11 11.07 -20.39
C LYS A 43 -9.68 10.68 -20.00
N GLY A 44 -9.24 9.52 -20.45
CA GLY A 44 -7.92 8.97 -20.14
C GLY A 44 -7.78 8.40 -18.72
N TRP A 45 -8.86 8.29 -17.98
CA TRP A 45 -8.85 7.66 -16.66
C TRP A 45 -8.55 6.16 -16.78
N ARG A 46 -7.84 5.66 -15.79
CA ARG A 46 -7.47 4.27 -15.60
C ARG A 46 -7.97 3.79 -14.25
N VAL A 47 -8.15 2.49 -14.10
CA VAL A 47 -8.54 1.83 -12.86
C VAL A 47 -7.34 1.02 -12.36
N ALA A 48 -6.87 1.29 -11.17
CA ALA A 48 -5.84 0.51 -10.50
C ALA A 48 -6.42 -0.16 -9.25
N THR A 49 -6.38 -1.47 -9.24
CA THR A 49 -6.81 -2.32 -8.12
C THR A 49 -6.10 -3.67 -8.19
N SER A 50 -5.92 -4.32 -7.05
CA SER A 50 -5.42 -5.68 -6.97
C SER A 50 -6.51 -6.74 -7.17
N MET A 51 -7.80 -6.38 -7.30
CA MET A 51 -8.87 -7.33 -7.65
C MET A 51 -8.54 -8.11 -8.92
N ARG A 52 -8.97 -9.36 -8.97
CA ARG A 52 -8.85 -10.19 -10.19
C ARG A 52 -9.72 -9.60 -11.29
N ARG A 53 -9.16 -9.51 -12.50
CA ARG A 53 -9.88 -9.03 -13.68
C ARG A 53 -10.79 -10.13 -14.22
N GLY A 54 -12.06 -9.78 -14.39
CA GLY A 54 -13.02 -10.54 -15.20
C GLY A 54 -12.97 -10.07 -16.65
N THR A 55 -13.89 -9.16 -17.03
CA THR A 55 -13.96 -8.58 -18.38
C THR A 55 -13.13 -7.29 -18.54
N ALA A 56 -12.66 -6.69 -17.43
CA ALA A 56 -11.88 -5.48 -17.48
C ALA A 56 -10.53 -5.67 -18.20
N PRO A 57 -10.14 -4.75 -19.10
CA PRO A 57 -8.77 -4.72 -19.60
C PRO A 57 -7.81 -4.28 -18.49
N GLU A 58 -6.51 -4.40 -18.76
CA GLU A 58 -5.49 -3.98 -17.80
C GLU A 58 -5.60 -2.50 -17.50
N TYR A 59 -5.68 -2.16 -16.20
CA TYR A 59 -5.93 -0.81 -15.70
C TYR A 59 -7.17 -0.13 -16.32
N GLY A 60 -8.20 -0.88 -16.68
CA GLY A 60 -9.39 -0.38 -17.36
C GLY A 60 -10.69 -0.57 -16.60
N PHE A 61 -11.72 0.06 -17.09
CA PHE A 61 -13.09 -0.12 -16.63
C PHE A 61 -13.65 -1.46 -17.10
N GLY A 62 -14.59 -2.04 -16.37
CA GLY A 62 -15.24 -3.33 -16.66
C GLY A 62 -15.40 -4.19 -15.42
N GLY A 63 -15.55 -5.50 -15.63
CA GLY A 63 -15.81 -6.49 -14.58
C GLY A 63 -14.53 -6.94 -13.86
N TYR A 64 -14.64 -7.02 -12.54
CA TYR A 64 -13.66 -7.56 -11.59
C TYR A 64 -14.32 -8.59 -10.70
N THR A 65 -13.54 -9.47 -10.06
CA THR A 65 -14.07 -10.53 -9.21
C THR A 65 -13.29 -10.65 -7.91
N ALA A 66 -13.97 -11.11 -6.85
CA ALA A 66 -13.38 -11.53 -5.58
C ALA A 66 -14.00 -12.87 -5.17
N LEU A 67 -13.26 -13.69 -4.40
CA LEU A 67 -13.70 -15.01 -4.00
C LEU A 67 -14.80 -14.99 -2.93
N ASP A 68 -14.80 -13.95 -2.11
CA ASP A 68 -15.75 -13.76 -1.02
C ASP A 68 -15.81 -12.27 -0.65
N TYR A 69 -16.67 -11.90 0.30
CA TYR A 69 -16.81 -10.52 0.78
C TYR A 69 -15.54 -10.03 1.50
N ALA A 70 -14.84 -10.87 2.25
CA ALA A 70 -13.63 -10.48 2.96
C ALA A 70 -12.50 -10.13 1.99
N GLU A 71 -12.36 -10.87 0.88
CA GLU A 71 -11.45 -10.53 -0.22
C GLU A 71 -11.89 -9.24 -0.92
N LEU A 72 -13.19 -9.10 -1.23
CA LEU A 72 -13.73 -7.93 -1.93
C LEU A 72 -13.37 -6.62 -1.22
N ILE A 73 -13.57 -6.56 0.08
CA ILE A 73 -13.33 -5.34 0.86
C ILE A 73 -11.83 -5.06 1.12
N ASP A 74 -10.96 -6.04 0.88
CA ASP A 74 -9.50 -5.91 1.02
C ASP A 74 -8.81 -5.45 -0.28
N HIS A 75 -9.59 -5.03 -1.27
CA HIS A 75 -9.10 -4.47 -2.53
C HIS A 75 -9.47 -2.99 -2.66
N PRO A 76 -8.56 -2.06 -2.32
CA PRO A 76 -8.75 -0.65 -2.62
C PRO A 76 -8.71 -0.41 -4.13
N VAL A 77 -9.39 0.66 -4.55
CA VAL A 77 -9.47 1.06 -5.96
C VAL A 77 -9.09 2.53 -6.11
N GLU A 78 -8.12 2.83 -6.98
CA GLU A 78 -7.79 4.20 -7.40
C GLU A 78 -8.16 4.36 -8.88
N ILE A 79 -8.88 5.43 -9.21
CA ILE A 79 -9.39 5.70 -10.57
C ILE A 79 -9.04 7.14 -10.95
N GLY A 80 -8.40 7.33 -12.09
CA GLY A 80 -8.05 8.67 -12.56
C GLY A 80 -6.94 8.67 -13.60
N LEU A 81 -6.30 9.82 -13.78
CA LEU A 81 -5.08 9.91 -14.58
C LEU A 81 -3.91 9.37 -13.76
N LEU A 82 -3.53 8.13 -14.02
CA LEU A 82 -2.52 7.40 -13.27
C LEU A 82 -1.22 7.28 -14.08
N SER A 83 -0.10 7.55 -13.43
CA SER A 83 1.24 7.13 -13.89
C SER A 83 1.54 5.77 -13.31
N ILE A 84 1.83 4.77 -14.15
CA ILE A 84 2.07 3.39 -13.72
C ILE A 84 3.51 3.02 -14.00
N GLY A 85 4.17 2.44 -12.99
CA GLY A 85 5.45 1.80 -13.08
C GLY A 85 5.33 0.32 -12.71
N GLU A 86 6.05 -0.54 -13.42
CA GLU A 86 5.99 -1.98 -13.25
C GLU A 86 7.39 -2.53 -13.00
N PHE A 87 7.48 -3.55 -12.17
CA PHE A 87 8.72 -4.27 -11.85
C PHE A 87 8.37 -5.70 -11.41
N GLU A 88 9.37 -6.53 -11.24
CA GLU A 88 9.18 -7.92 -10.85
C GLU A 88 10.04 -8.23 -9.61
N VAL A 89 9.50 -9.03 -8.70
CA VAL A 89 10.21 -9.51 -7.52
C VAL A 89 10.06 -11.02 -7.42
N HIS A 90 11.13 -11.78 -7.53
CA HIS A 90 11.13 -13.25 -7.50
C HIS A 90 10.13 -13.89 -8.49
N GLY A 91 9.97 -13.31 -9.68
CA GLY A 91 9.03 -13.77 -10.69
C GLY A 91 7.58 -13.34 -10.46
N ILE A 92 7.32 -12.55 -9.41
CA ILE A 92 5.98 -12.03 -9.09
C ILE A 92 5.86 -10.59 -9.61
N PRO A 93 4.86 -10.28 -10.46
CA PRO A 93 4.61 -8.92 -10.94
C PRO A 93 4.27 -7.96 -9.82
N HIS A 94 4.91 -6.80 -9.83
CA HIS A 94 4.64 -5.68 -8.95
C HIS A 94 4.38 -4.42 -9.75
N ALA A 95 3.53 -3.54 -9.25
CA ALA A 95 3.28 -2.25 -9.88
C ALA A 95 3.10 -1.15 -8.83
N ILE A 96 3.36 0.07 -9.25
CA ILE A 96 2.97 1.28 -8.54
C ILE A 96 2.10 2.15 -9.45
N ALA A 97 0.89 2.48 -9.00
CA ALA A 97 -0.02 3.40 -9.67
C ALA A 97 -0.05 4.72 -8.90
N ILE A 98 0.45 5.79 -9.51
CA ILE A 98 0.58 7.10 -8.89
C ILE A 98 -0.48 8.05 -9.43
N ARG A 99 -1.32 8.56 -8.53
CA ARG A 99 -2.22 9.68 -8.78
C ARG A 99 -1.57 10.98 -8.29
N GLY A 100 -1.58 12.00 -9.15
CA GLY A 100 -1.07 13.32 -8.85
C GLY A 100 -0.10 13.84 -9.94
N LYS A 101 0.17 15.14 -9.91
CA LYS A 101 1.15 15.76 -10.80
C LYS A 101 2.53 15.67 -10.15
N THR A 102 3.34 14.73 -10.60
CA THR A 102 4.69 14.50 -10.07
C THR A 102 5.75 14.70 -11.16
N ARG A 103 7.01 14.87 -10.74
CA ARG A 103 8.20 14.86 -11.62
C ARG A 103 8.99 13.56 -11.44
N VAL A 104 8.34 12.51 -10.95
CA VAL A 104 8.97 11.27 -10.56
C VAL A 104 9.82 10.64 -11.66
N ASP A 105 11.03 10.23 -11.34
CA ASP A 105 11.80 9.27 -12.13
C ASP A 105 11.25 7.87 -11.85
N MET A 106 10.28 7.46 -12.68
CA MET A 106 9.59 6.19 -12.51
C MET A 106 10.54 4.99 -12.60
N ALA A 107 11.56 5.06 -13.48
CA ALA A 107 12.51 3.97 -13.63
C ALA A 107 13.38 3.80 -12.36
N ARG A 108 13.81 4.90 -11.75
CA ARG A 108 14.53 4.88 -10.47
C ARG A 108 13.61 4.37 -9.37
N LEU A 109 12.40 4.92 -9.26
CA LEU A 109 11.43 4.53 -8.25
C LEU A 109 11.18 3.02 -8.30
N CYS A 110 10.88 2.46 -9.47
CA CYS A 110 10.66 1.01 -9.62
C CYS A 110 11.85 0.17 -9.19
N ARG A 111 13.09 0.57 -9.51
CA ARG A 111 14.31 -0.14 -9.05
C ARG A 111 14.44 -0.13 -7.52
N ASP A 112 14.22 1.03 -6.91
CA ASP A 112 14.37 1.17 -5.46
C ASP A 112 13.26 0.38 -4.72
N LEU A 113 12.02 0.40 -5.22
CA LEU A 113 10.92 -0.42 -4.72
C LEU A 113 11.20 -1.92 -4.89
N GLN A 114 11.70 -2.33 -6.06
CA GLN A 114 12.14 -3.72 -6.29
C GLN A 114 13.15 -4.16 -5.23
N THR A 115 14.15 -3.34 -4.97
CA THR A 115 15.21 -3.62 -3.98
C THR A 115 14.64 -3.83 -2.57
N VAL A 116 13.70 -3.00 -2.12
CA VAL A 116 13.03 -3.16 -0.81
C VAL A 116 12.21 -4.46 -0.78
N CYS A 117 11.39 -4.68 -1.80
CA CYS A 117 10.51 -5.85 -1.87
C CYS A 117 11.31 -7.16 -1.95
N GLU A 118 12.40 -7.20 -2.74
CA GLU A 118 13.31 -8.34 -2.81
C GLU A 118 13.95 -8.66 -1.45
N HIS A 119 14.35 -7.62 -0.70
CA HIS A 119 14.89 -7.81 0.64
C HIS A 119 13.88 -8.49 1.56
N HIS A 120 12.64 -7.99 1.61
CA HIS A 120 11.58 -8.57 2.45
C HIS A 120 11.23 -9.99 2.03
N MET A 121 11.08 -10.26 0.74
CA MET A 121 10.79 -11.61 0.23
C MET A 121 11.94 -12.59 0.47
N THR A 122 13.18 -12.14 0.38
CA THR A 122 14.35 -12.98 0.70
C THR A 122 14.41 -13.28 2.20
N PHE A 123 14.06 -12.32 3.04
CA PHE A 123 14.09 -12.45 4.50
C PHE A 123 12.94 -13.30 5.06
N LEU A 124 11.73 -13.14 4.53
CA LEU A 124 10.50 -13.77 5.08
C LEU A 124 9.98 -14.93 4.22
N GLY A 125 10.47 -15.09 2.99
CA GLY A 125 9.91 -15.98 1.99
C GLY A 125 8.71 -15.35 1.26
N ALA A 126 8.58 -15.62 -0.03
CA ALA A 126 7.43 -15.17 -0.81
C ALA A 126 6.14 -15.86 -0.31
N PRO A 127 5.04 -15.11 -0.09
CA PRO A 127 3.77 -15.73 0.27
C PRO A 127 3.27 -16.65 -0.86
N TYR A 128 2.79 -17.83 -0.51
CA TYR A 128 2.36 -18.86 -1.48
C TYR A 128 1.15 -18.45 -2.35
N ASP A 129 0.37 -17.48 -1.87
CA ASP A 129 -0.85 -16.98 -2.50
C ASP A 129 -0.67 -15.62 -3.18
N LEU A 130 0.58 -15.12 -3.26
CA LEU A 130 0.89 -13.85 -3.90
C LEU A 130 1.18 -14.06 -5.38
N ASP A 131 0.26 -13.70 -6.24
CA ASP A 131 0.39 -13.74 -7.71
C ASP A 131 0.75 -12.36 -8.31
N ARG A 132 0.57 -11.28 -7.54
CA ARG A 132 0.94 -9.90 -7.90
C ARG A 132 0.87 -9.01 -6.67
N TYR A 133 1.49 -7.81 -6.74
CA TYR A 133 1.34 -6.77 -5.70
C TYR A 133 1.21 -5.38 -6.31
N LEU A 134 0.35 -4.54 -5.71
CA LEU A 134 0.06 -3.21 -6.23
C LEU A 134 0.20 -2.14 -5.13
N PHE A 135 1.06 -1.16 -5.37
CA PHE A 135 1.10 0.07 -4.59
C PHE A 135 0.18 1.11 -5.22
N LEU A 136 -0.83 1.57 -4.49
CA LEU A 136 -1.70 2.69 -4.87
C LEU A 136 -1.21 3.94 -4.16
N LEU A 137 -0.61 4.87 -4.90
CA LEU A 137 -0.05 6.09 -4.32
C LEU A 137 -0.84 7.32 -4.74
N ASN A 138 -1.41 8.02 -3.76
CA ASN A 138 -1.89 9.37 -3.93
C ASN A 138 -0.79 10.35 -3.51
N ALA A 139 -0.28 11.17 -4.47
CA ALA A 139 0.79 12.15 -4.27
C ALA A 139 0.26 13.59 -4.38
N PRO A 140 -0.45 14.11 -3.35
CA PRO A 140 -0.89 15.52 -3.28
C PRO A 140 0.25 16.47 -2.94
N GLY A 141 -0.07 17.71 -2.60
CA GLY A 141 0.91 18.70 -2.11
C GLY A 141 1.50 18.40 -0.74
N GLY A 142 0.94 17.45 0.02
CA GLY A 142 1.40 17.02 1.33
C GLY A 142 0.54 15.87 1.83
N GLY A 143 0.93 15.26 2.94
CA GLY A 143 0.30 14.10 3.55
C GLY A 143 1.29 12.96 3.73
N TYR A 144 1.00 12.05 4.64
CA TYR A 144 1.80 10.86 4.92
C TYR A 144 0.94 9.79 5.57
N GLY A 145 1.07 8.56 5.10
CA GLY A 145 0.46 7.39 5.71
C GLY A 145 0.24 6.27 4.71
N GLY A 146 -0.02 5.09 5.24
CA GLY A 146 -0.32 3.90 4.50
C GLY A 146 -1.53 3.16 5.07
N LEU A 147 -1.96 2.18 4.33
CA LEU A 147 -2.93 1.17 4.74
C LEU A 147 -2.64 -0.11 3.97
N GLU A 148 -2.31 -1.12 4.72
CA GLU A 148 -1.96 -2.44 4.24
C GLU A 148 -3.17 -3.24 3.77
N HIS A 149 -2.98 -4.00 2.68
CA HIS A 149 -3.93 -4.96 2.13
C HIS A 149 -3.19 -6.25 1.76
N ARG A 150 -3.92 -7.33 1.51
CA ARG A 150 -3.32 -8.65 1.27
C ARG A 150 -2.51 -8.73 -0.02
N TRP A 151 -2.90 -7.97 -1.06
CA TRP A 151 -2.26 -7.94 -2.38
C TRP A 151 -1.90 -6.53 -2.85
N SER A 152 -2.04 -5.55 -1.97
CA SER A 152 -1.76 -4.15 -2.28
C SER A 152 -1.51 -3.33 -1.01
N SER A 153 -1.08 -2.09 -1.18
CA SER A 153 -1.13 -1.07 -0.15
C SER A 153 -1.57 0.27 -0.72
N SER A 154 -2.35 1.01 0.07
CA SER A 154 -2.76 2.38 -0.26
C SER A 154 -1.86 3.36 0.46
N LEU A 155 -1.16 4.21 -0.29
CA LEU A 155 -0.14 5.13 0.21
C LEU A 155 -0.54 6.59 -0.04
N ILE A 156 -0.10 7.48 0.84
CA ILE A 156 -0.11 8.93 0.61
C ILE A 156 1.23 9.52 1.04
N CYS A 157 1.83 10.30 0.16
CA CYS A 157 3.00 11.13 0.46
C CYS A 157 2.95 12.45 -0.29
N GLY A 158 3.73 13.43 0.13
CA GLY A 158 3.93 14.64 -0.64
C GLY A 158 4.59 14.32 -1.99
N ARG A 159 4.27 15.08 -3.03
CA ARG A 159 4.89 14.88 -4.36
C ARG A 159 6.41 15.04 -4.33
N ASP A 160 6.93 15.83 -3.41
CA ASP A 160 8.36 16.11 -3.23
C ASP A 160 9.08 15.00 -2.44
N ASN A 161 8.34 14.00 -1.95
CA ASN A 161 8.91 12.77 -1.38
C ASN A 161 9.31 11.74 -2.44
N LEU A 162 9.05 12.00 -3.73
CA LEU A 162 9.37 11.09 -4.82
C LEU A 162 10.65 11.52 -5.54
N PRO A 163 11.48 10.58 -6.04
CA PRO A 163 12.74 10.91 -6.69
C PRO A 163 12.46 11.59 -8.03
N ALA A 164 13.04 12.76 -8.28
CA ALA A 164 12.97 13.42 -9.57
C ALA A 164 14.13 13.02 -10.48
N ARG A 165 13.99 13.25 -11.78
CA ARG A 165 15.09 13.00 -12.72
C ARG A 165 16.28 13.91 -12.40
N GLY A 166 17.44 13.31 -12.26
CA GLY A 166 18.69 14.00 -11.96
C GLY A 166 18.98 14.14 -10.46
N ASP A 167 18.07 13.72 -9.60
CA ASP A 167 18.37 13.65 -8.15
C ASP A 167 19.46 12.61 -7.89
N GLU A 168 20.43 12.97 -7.07
CA GLU A 168 21.50 12.08 -6.61
C GLU A 168 21.23 11.64 -5.17
N GLY A 169 21.57 10.39 -4.85
CA GLY A 169 21.39 9.83 -3.52
C GLY A 169 19.92 9.72 -3.07
N VAL A 170 19.70 9.54 -1.79
CA VAL A 170 18.38 9.43 -1.16
C VAL A 170 18.22 10.59 -0.19
N SER A 171 17.35 11.56 -0.53
CA SER A 171 17.00 12.67 0.36
C SER A 171 16.20 12.18 1.56
N ASP A 172 16.08 13.00 2.60
CA ASP A 172 15.29 12.67 3.81
C ASP A 172 13.81 12.45 3.49
N GLU A 173 13.26 13.24 2.55
CA GLU A 173 11.88 13.10 2.08
C GLU A 173 11.69 11.78 1.33
N TYR A 174 12.63 11.43 0.43
CA TYR A 174 12.56 10.19 -0.32
C TYR A 174 12.81 8.98 0.59
N ARG A 175 13.75 9.07 1.53
CA ARG A 175 13.97 8.06 2.58
C ARG A 175 12.69 7.80 3.37
N THR A 176 11.98 8.85 3.76
CA THR A 176 10.70 8.74 4.47
C THR A 176 9.66 7.98 3.65
N PHE A 177 9.59 8.23 2.34
CA PHE A 177 8.69 7.48 1.46
C PHE A 177 9.11 6.02 1.31
N LEU A 178 10.39 5.72 1.16
CA LEU A 178 10.91 4.34 1.10
C LEU A 178 10.63 3.58 2.40
N GLY A 179 10.75 4.24 3.56
CA GLY A 179 10.36 3.69 4.85
C GLY A 179 8.87 3.33 4.91
N LEU A 180 8.00 4.22 4.40
CA LEU A 180 6.56 3.94 4.29
C LEU A 180 6.28 2.71 3.41
N VAL A 181 6.90 2.65 2.24
CA VAL A 181 6.76 1.48 1.34
C VAL A 181 7.21 0.20 2.03
N SER A 182 8.36 0.24 2.70
CA SER A 182 8.91 -0.90 3.44
C SER A 182 7.97 -1.36 4.56
N HIS A 183 7.39 -0.42 5.31
CA HIS A 183 6.42 -0.65 6.37
C HIS A 183 5.16 -1.36 5.84
N GLU A 184 4.50 -0.77 4.85
CA GLU A 184 3.27 -1.32 4.28
C GLU A 184 3.50 -2.66 3.55
N TYR A 185 4.68 -2.84 2.96
CA TYR A 185 5.02 -4.11 2.33
C TYR A 185 5.32 -5.21 3.36
N PHE A 186 5.92 -4.87 4.50
CA PHE A 186 6.14 -5.83 5.60
C PHE A 186 4.83 -6.37 6.16
N HIS A 187 3.77 -5.57 6.15
CA HIS A 187 2.43 -6.00 6.54
C HIS A 187 1.84 -7.12 5.67
N LEU A 188 2.41 -7.37 4.48
CA LEU A 188 2.07 -8.53 3.66
C LEU A 188 2.17 -9.86 4.46
N TRP A 189 3.11 -9.93 5.40
CA TRP A 189 3.27 -11.03 6.37
C TRP A 189 2.68 -10.66 7.72
N ASN A 190 3.17 -9.58 8.31
CA ASN A 190 2.89 -9.18 9.69
C ASN A 190 1.68 -8.26 9.75
N VAL A 191 0.59 -8.79 9.66
CA VAL A 191 -0.82 -8.70 9.97
C VAL A 191 -1.72 -9.30 8.88
N LYS A 192 -1.35 -9.26 7.61
CA LYS A 192 -2.26 -9.78 6.58
C LYS A 192 -2.28 -11.31 6.53
N ARG A 193 -1.19 -11.99 6.94
CA ARG A 193 -1.09 -13.45 7.00
C ARG A 193 -0.85 -13.98 8.41
N MET A 194 -0.01 -13.32 9.20
CA MET A 194 0.14 -13.57 10.63
C MET A 194 -0.77 -12.62 11.41
N LYS A 195 -1.91 -13.10 11.88
CA LYS A 195 -2.96 -12.28 12.51
C LYS A 195 -3.08 -12.59 14.00
N PRO A 196 -3.46 -11.62 14.85
CA PRO A 196 -3.89 -11.93 16.21
C PRO A 196 -5.15 -12.79 16.17
N ALA A 197 -5.30 -13.74 17.13
CA ALA A 197 -6.48 -14.60 17.18
C ALA A 197 -7.79 -13.81 17.26
N ALA A 198 -7.77 -12.62 17.88
CA ALA A 198 -8.92 -11.72 17.95
C ALA A 198 -9.40 -11.21 16.57
N PHE A 199 -8.56 -11.30 15.52
CA PHE A 199 -8.90 -10.89 14.15
C PHE A 199 -9.26 -12.07 13.24
N THR A 200 -9.52 -13.25 13.81
CA THR A 200 -9.81 -14.45 13.02
C THR A 200 -10.98 -15.23 13.59
N PRO A 201 -12.16 -15.22 12.95
CA PRO A 201 -12.51 -14.34 11.82
C PRO A 201 -12.65 -12.88 12.24
N TYR A 202 -12.61 -11.94 11.27
CA TYR A 202 -12.93 -10.55 11.55
C TYR A 202 -14.41 -10.40 11.85
N ASP A 203 -14.75 -9.71 12.94
CA ASP A 203 -16.09 -9.21 13.18
C ASP A 203 -16.15 -7.73 12.74
N LEU A 204 -16.70 -7.50 11.54
CA LEU A 204 -16.83 -6.16 10.96
C LEU A 204 -18.04 -5.36 11.51
N SER A 205 -18.85 -5.95 12.39
CA SER A 205 -20.00 -5.27 13.01
C SER A 205 -19.62 -4.39 14.19
N GLN A 206 -18.40 -4.55 14.71
CA GLN A 206 -17.88 -3.83 15.87
C GLN A 206 -16.37 -3.60 15.79
N GLU A 207 -15.89 -2.70 16.63
CA GLU A 207 -14.45 -2.49 16.79
C GLU A 207 -13.80 -3.67 17.52
N VAL A 208 -12.73 -4.21 16.95
CA VAL A 208 -12.00 -5.35 17.52
C VAL A 208 -10.68 -4.85 18.11
N HIS A 209 -10.49 -5.09 19.42
CA HIS A 209 -9.30 -4.68 20.15
C HIS A 209 -8.32 -5.82 20.37
N THR A 210 -7.03 -5.53 20.31
CA THR A 210 -5.97 -6.48 20.65
C THR A 210 -4.86 -5.79 21.45
N GLY A 211 -4.31 -6.51 22.44
CA GLY A 211 -3.11 -6.10 23.16
C GLY A 211 -1.82 -6.33 22.36
N LEU A 212 -1.90 -6.92 21.16
CA LEU A 212 -0.75 -7.30 20.34
C LEU A 212 -0.39 -6.25 19.26
N LEU A 213 -0.98 -5.06 19.31
CA LEU A 213 -0.71 -4.02 18.31
C LEU A 213 0.79 -3.68 18.23
N TRP A 214 1.51 -3.75 19.36
CA TRP A 214 2.97 -3.56 19.39
C TRP A 214 3.74 -4.62 18.57
N VAL A 215 3.21 -5.83 18.42
CA VAL A 215 3.80 -6.87 17.54
C VAL A 215 3.59 -6.48 16.07
N PHE A 216 2.37 -6.07 15.72
CA PHE A 216 1.99 -5.85 14.34
C PHE A 216 2.43 -4.47 13.80
N GLU A 217 2.57 -3.48 14.68
CA GLU A 217 3.06 -2.15 14.31
C GLU A 217 4.51 -1.91 14.74
N GLY A 218 4.85 -2.32 15.98
CA GLY A 218 6.17 -2.07 16.54
C GLY A 218 7.27 -2.90 15.87
N ILE A 219 7.02 -4.19 15.60
CA ILE A 219 7.96 -5.03 14.86
C ILE A 219 8.06 -4.57 13.40
N THR A 220 6.93 -4.20 12.76
CA THR A 220 6.93 -3.64 11.43
C THR A 220 7.78 -2.36 11.37
N SER A 221 7.57 -1.43 12.32
CA SER A 221 8.36 -0.19 12.44
C SER A 221 9.84 -0.41 12.81
N TYR A 222 10.20 -1.57 13.35
CA TYR A 222 11.59 -1.93 13.53
C TYR A 222 12.24 -2.42 12.23
N TYR A 223 11.50 -3.20 11.46
CA TYR A 223 12.03 -3.82 10.25
C TYR A 223 11.95 -2.91 9.01
N ASP A 224 11.08 -1.89 8.98
CA ASP A 224 10.91 -1.00 7.82
C ASP A 224 12.21 -0.26 7.47
N ASP A 225 12.76 0.51 8.40
CA ASP A 225 14.03 1.23 8.23
C ASP A 225 15.24 0.28 8.18
N LEU A 226 15.20 -0.84 8.93
CA LEU A 226 16.26 -1.85 8.91
C LEU A 226 16.37 -2.53 7.54
N ALA A 227 15.27 -2.70 6.84
CA ALA A 227 15.27 -3.24 5.48
C ALA A 227 15.96 -2.27 4.50
N LEU A 228 15.79 -0.96 4.67
CA LEU A 228 16.42 0.03 3.80
C LEU A 228 17.96 0.00 3.88
N ILE A 229 18.52 -0.13 5.08
CA ILE A 229 19.98 -0.26 5.21
C ILE A 229 20.48 -1.63 4.76
N ARG A 230 19.77 -2.71 5.08
CA ARG A 230 20.18 -4.06 4.70
C ARG A 230 20.12 -4.29 3.19
N SER A 231 19.21 -3.64 2.50
CA SER A 231 19.11 -3.65 1.04
C SER A 231 20.08 -2.68 0.35
N GLY A 232 20.82 -1.86 1.12
CA GLY A 232 21.80 -0.92 0.59
C GLY A 232 21.22 0.37 0.02
N LEU A 233 19.94 0.65 0.26
CA LEU A 233 19.29 1.88 -0.21
C LEU A 233 19.70 3.11 0.59
N ILE A 234 19.99 2.95 1.88
CA ILE A 234 20.48 4.03 2.75
C ILE A 234 21.80 3.66 3.40
N THR A 235 22.54 4.66 3.87
CA THR A 235 23.82 4.46 4.58
C THR A 235 23.58 4.12 6.06
N ILE A 236 24.63 3.64 6.74
CA ILE A 236 24.58 3.38 8.19
C ILE A 236 24.31 4.65 8.99
N GLU A 237 24.88 5.79 8.57
CA GLU A 237 24.67 7.09 9.20
C GLU A 237 23.20 7.51 9.10
N SER A 238 22.60 7.36 7.91
CA SER A 238 21.19 7.66 7.67
C SER A 238 20.27 6.78 8.53
N TYR A 239 20.58 5.49 8.67
CA TYR A 239 19.82 4.58 9.55
C TYR A 239 19.96 4.96 11.03
N LEU A 240 21.18 5.28 11.50
CA LEU A 240 21.41 5.68 12.88
C LEU A 240 20.71 6.99 13.24
N GLU A 241 20.56 7.90 12.29
CA GLU A 241 19.74 9.10 12.45
C GLU A 241 18.26 8.75 12.69
N LEU A 242 17.65 7.91 11.85
CA LEU A 242 16.26 7.45 12.02
C LEU A 242 16.05 6.74 13.36
N LEU A 243 16.98 5.86 13.73
CA LEU A 243 16.95 5.18 15.02
C LEU A 243 17.03 6.18 16.19
N GLY A 244 17.91 7.19 16.10
CA GLY A 244 18.03 8.26 17.08
C GLY A 244 16.76 9.09 17.22
N GLN A 245 16.08 9.39 16.11
CA GLN A 245 14.78 10.08 16.11
C GLN A 245 13.71 9.23 16.82
N THR A 246 13.65 7.93 16.52
CA THR A 246 12.69 6.98 17.12
C THR A 246 12.94 6.83 18.62
N VAL A 247 14.17 6.63 19.06
CA VAL A 247 14.55 6.56 20.46
C VAL A 247 14.19 7.87 21.20
N THR A 248 14.46 9.01 20.59
CA THR A 248 14.12 10.33 21.15
C THR A 248 12.61 10.49 21.34
N ARG A 249 11.81 10.09 20.33
CA ARG A 249 10.35 10.13 20.40
C ARG A 249 9.81 9.26 21.53
N VAL A 250 10.32 8.04 21.68
CA VAL A 250 9.94 7.11 22.75
C VAL A 250 10.32 7.66 24.14
N ILE A 251 11.55 8.17 24.29
CA ILE A 251 12.04 8.70 25.57
C ILE A 251 11.21 9.92 26.01
N ARG A 252 10.84 10.79 25.06
CA ARG A 252 10.04 12.01 25.32
C ARG A 252 8.54 11.73 25.45
N GLY A 253 8.06 10.58 24.96
CA GLY A 253 6.66 10.20 25.00
C GLY A 253 6.16 9.90 26.43
N GLY A 254 4.98 10.42 26.79
CA GLY A 254 4.37 10.19 28.10
C GLY A 254 3.99 8.74 28.39
N GLY A 255 3.75 7.92 27.34
CA GLY A 255 3.39 6.52 27.46
C GLY A 255 4.47 5.60 28.07
N ARG A 256 5.74 6.03 28.06
CA ARG A 256 6.85 5.30 28.68
C ARG A 256 6.73 5.18 30.21
N ARG A 257 5.98 6.09 30.82
CA ARG A 257 5.86 6.21 32.30
C ARG A 257 4.61 5.55 32.87
N LYS A 258 3.86 4.84 32.02
CA LYS A 258 2.66 4.09 32.41
C LYS A 258 2.99 2.56 32.31
#